data_338081dc7a431504f668dbcb484d455b
#
_entry.id   338081dc7a431504f668dbcb484d455b
#
_cell.length_a   1.000
_cell.length_b   1.000
_cell.length_c   1.000
_cell.angle_alpha   90.00
_cell.angle_beta   90.00
_cell.angle_gamma   90.00
#
_symmetry.space_group_name_H-M   'P 1'
#
loop_
_entity.id
_entity.type
_entity.pdbx_description
1 polymer ?
#
loop_
_entity_poly.entity_id
_entity_poly.type
_entity_poly.pdbx_seq_one_letter_code
_entity_poly.pdbx_strand_id
1 'polypeptide(L)'
;MSTTTLHAGRPAAALEERVLADPTRFRVLTGDRPTGRLHLGHYFGTLRNRVRLQDLGVEMFVIIADYQVLTDRDVADDLTHHVEELVLDHLAVGVDPARSTIFTHSAVPRSTSCCCRSSASCPSPSSSATRP
;
A
#
# COMPACT_ATOMS: atom_id res chain seq x y z
N MET A 1 24.44 -8.18 36.30
CA MET A 1 23.89 -7.14 35.41
C MET A 1 23.98 -7.66 33.96
N SER A 2 22.91 -8.24 33.48
CA SER A 2 22.84 -8.82 32.11
C SER A 2 22.40 -7.75 31.13
N THR A 3 23.28 -7.38 30.22
CA THR A 3 23.00 -6.42 29.15
C THR A 3 22.18 -7.12 28.07
N THR A 4 20.87 -6.85 28.03
CA THR A 4 19.99 -7.32 26.96
C THR A 4 20.32 -6.54 25.69
N THR A 5 21.12 -7.12 24.82
CA THR A 5 21.42 -6.57 23.49
C THR A 5 20.20 -6.84 22.59
N LEU A 6 19.48 -5.79 22.25
CA LEU A 6 18.37 -5.83 21.32
C LEU A 6 18.90 -6.15 19.90
N HIS A 7 18.77 -7.40 19.49
CA HIS A 7 19.09 -7.87 18.13
C HIS A 7 17.96 -7.54 17.14
N ALA A 8 17.63 -6.27 16.95
CA ALA A 8 16.63 -5.83 15.97
C ALA A 8 17.12 -5.86 14.50
N GLY A 9 18.41 -6.08 14.25
CA GLY A 9 18.98 -5.97 12.90
C GLY A 9 19.09 -7.27 12.08
N ARG A 10 19.03 -8.43 12.70
CA ARG A 10 19.33 -9.70 12.04
C ARG A 10 18.25 -10.21 11.04
N PRO A 11 16.95 -10.14 11.30
CA PRO A 11 15.95 -10.64 10.36
C PRO A 11 15.79 -9.75 9.12
N ALA A 12 15.98 -8.43 9.25
CA ALA A 12 15.89 -7.50 8.13
C ALA A 12 17.08 -7.65 7.14
N ALA A 13 18.30 -7.78 7.64
CA ALA A 13 19.48 -8.01 6.81
C ALA A 13 19.38 -9.34 6.04
N ALA A 14 18.94 -10.40 6.68
CA ALA A 14 18.73 -11.70 6.03
C ALA A 14 17.65 -11.65 4.94
N LEU A 15 16.61 -10.86 5.12
CA LEU A 15 15.59 -10.65 4.09
C LEU A 15 16.16 -9.86 2.91
N GLU A 16 16.92 -8.81 3.17
CA GLU A 16 17.54 -8.00 2.12
C GLU A 16 18.51 -8.83 1.26
N GLU A 17 19.36 -9.66 1.87
CA GLU A 17 20.25 -10.59 1.15
C GLU A 17 19.45 -11.53 0.24
N ARG A 18 18.33 -12.06 0.70
CA ARG A 18 17.47 -12.94 -0.09
C ARG A 18 16.80 -12.20 -1.26
N VAL A 19 16.37 -10.97 -1.06
CA VAL A 19 15.80 -10.12 -2.12
C VAL A 19 16.86 -9.80 -3.17
N LEU A 20 18.09 -9.50 -2.75
CA LEU A 20 19.19 -9.23 -3.67
C LEU A 20 19.61 -10.48 -4.46
N ALA A 21 19.55 -11.67 -3.85
CA ALA A 21 19.90 -12.93 -4.51
C ALA A 21 18.90 -13.35 -5.59
N ASP A 22 17.59 -13.15 -5.35
CA ASP A 22 16.55 -13.48 -6.31
C ASP A 22 15.30 -12.59 -6.09
N PRO A 23 15.31 -11.37 -6.65
CA PRO A 23 14.23 -10.40 -6.46
C PRO A 23 12.89 -10.86 -7.06
N THR A 24 12.93 -11.71 -8.10
CA THR A 24 11.73 -12.17 -8.83
C THR A 24 10.83 -13.08 -7.99
N ARG A 25 11.34 -13.66 -6.92
CA ARG A 25 10.56 -14.46 -5.96
C ARG A 25 9.77 -13.63 -4.97
N PHE A 26 9.95 -12.32 -4.97
CA PHE A 26 9.31 -11.45 -3.99
C PHE A 26 8.25 -10.58 -4.65
N ARG A 27 7.19 -10.35 -3.90
CA ARG A 27 6.13 -9.40 -4.23
C ARG A 27 5.97 -8.43 -3.09
N VAL A 28 5.82 -7.17 -3.41
CA VAL A 28 5.58 -6.12 -2.44
C VAL A 28 4.20 -5.52 -2.69
N LEU A 29 3.37 -5.55 -1.66
CA LEU A 29 2.13 -4.78 -1.61
C LEU A 29 2.33 -3.63 -0.62
N THR A 30 2.17 -2.42 -1.10
CA THR A 30 2.28 -1.20 -0.30
C THR A 30 1.15 -0.26 -0.70
N GLY A 31 0.86 0.75 0.13
CA GLY A 31 -0.21 1.68 -0.21
C GLY A 31 -0.11 2.99 0.52
N ASP A 32 -0.79 3.98 -0.05
CA ASP A 32 -0.92 5.32 0.52
C ASP A 32 -2.38 5.76 0.50
N ARG A 33 -2.74 6.63 1.45
CA ARG A 33 -4.05 7.26 1.47
C ARG A 33 -4.02 8.55 0.63
N PRO A 34 -4.99 8.79 -0.24
CA PRO A 34 -5.08 10.00 -1.04
C PRO A 34 -5.60 11.18 -0.19
N THR A 35 -4.75 11.69 0.70
CA THR A 35 -5.06 12.80 1.61
C THR A 35 -4.42 14.12 1.18
N GLY A 36 -3.98 14.23 -0.06
CA GLY A 36 -3.28 15.37 -0.65
C GLY A 36 -1.88 15.01 -1.13
N ARG A 37 -1.12 16.02 -1.51
CA ARG A 37 0.22 15.86 -2.09
C ARG A 37 1.21 15.20 -1.16
N LEU A 38 2.08 14.37 -1.75
CA LEU A 38 3.19 13.76 -1.03
C LEU A 38 4.28 14.81 -0.73
N HIS A 39 4.97 14.63 0.36
CA HIS A 39 6.07 15.50 0.78
C HIS A 39 7.37 14.70 0.97
N LEU A 40 8.48 15.38 1.22
CA LEU A 40 9.81 14.76 1.37
C LEU A 40 9.87 13.64 2.41
N GLY A 41 9.03 13.70 3.44
CA GLY A 41 8.92 12.62 4.43
C GLY A 41 8.40 11.31 3.83
N HIS A 42 7.44 11.37 2.89
CA HIS A 42 6.98 10.19 2.16
C HIS A 42 8.06 9.67 1.21
N TYR A 43 8.80 10.59 0.55
CA TYR A 43 9.89 10.19 -0.33
C TYR A 43 10.96 9.38 0.40
N PHE A 44 11.52 9.91 1.49
CA PHE A 44 12.56 9.24 2.24
C PHE A 44 12.04 8.04 3.06
N GLY A 45 10.79 8.10 3.52
CA GLY A 45 10.19 7.05 4.32
C GLY A 45 9.83 5.79 3.51
N THR A 46 9.26 5.97 2.30
CA THR A 46 8.70 4.85 1.54
C THR A 46 9.03 4.86 0.06
N LEU A 47 8.84 5.99 -0.65
CA LEU A 47 8.88 6.02 -2.12
C LEU A 47 10.25 5.66 -2.70
N ARG A 48 11.32 6.22 -2.14
CA ARG A 48 12.69 5.90 -2.54
C ARG A 48 12.97 4.39 -2.47
N ASN A 49 12.48 3.72 -1.44
CA ASN A 49 12.67 2.28 -1.29
C ASN A 49 11.81 1.47 -2.27
N ARG A 50 10.62 1.97 -2.61
CA ARG A 50 9.76 1.36 -3.64
C ARG A 50 10.46 1.37 -5.00
N VAL A 51 10.98 2.53 -5.43
CA VAL A 51 11.73 2.66 -6.68
C VAL A 51 12.94 1.73 -6.67
N ARG A 52 13.72 1.70 -5.58
CA ARG A 52 14.85 0.77 -5.42
C ARG A 52 14.43 -0.69 -5.60
N LEU A 53 13.34 -1.14 -4.97
CA LEU A 53 12.86 -2.53 -5.09
C LEU A 53 12.37 -2.84 -6.51
N GLN A 54 11.68 -1.89 -7.15
CA GLN A 54 11.29 -1.99 -8.55
C GLN A 54 12.51 -2.16 -9.46
N ASP A 55 13.58 -1.38 -9.24
CA ASP A 55 14.81 -1.44 -10.04
C ASP A 55 15.56 -2.75 -9.87
N LEU A 56 15.45 -3.37 -8.70
CA LEU A 56 15.96 -4.73 -8.44
C LEU A 56 15.13 -5.81 -9.15
N GLY A 57 13.93 -5.50 -9.64
CA GLY A 57 13.05 -6.47 -10.31
C GLY A 57 12.03 -7.15 -9.40
N VAL A 58 11.78 -6.61 -8.21
CA VAL A 58 10.71 -7.08 -7.33
C VAL A 58 9.36 -6.67 -7.90
N GLU A 59 8.41 -7.61 -7.99
CA GLU A 59 7.04 -7.33 -8.43
C GLU A 59 6.32 -6.44 -7.41
N MET A 60 5.87 -5.26 -7.85
CA MET A 60 5.32 -4.25 -6.95
C MET A 60 3.86 -3.93 -7.25
N PHE A 61 3.06 -3.90 -6.18
CA PHE A 61 1.67 -3.48 -6.18
C PHE A 61 1.51 -2.29 -5.24
N VAL A 62 1.00 -1.19 -5.76
CA VAL A 62 0.72 0.04 -5.01
C VAL A 62 -0.79 0.24 -4.95
N ILE A 63 -1.36 0.11 -3.76
CA ILE A 63 -2.78 0.35 -3.53
C ILE A 63 -3.02 1.80 -3.09
N ILE A 64 -3.93 2.47 -3.76
CA ILE A 64 -4.46 3.76 -3.31
C ILE A 64 -5.67 3.49 -2.43
N ALA A 65 -5.53 3.79 -1.14
CA ALA A 65 -6.51 3.42 -0.12
C ALA A 65 -7.65 4.46 -0.03
N ASP A 66 -8.42 4.58 -1.10
CA ASP A 66 -9.53 5.51 -1.27
C ASP A 66 -10.68 5.27 -0.27
N TYR A 67 -11.04 4.03 0.03
CA TYR A 67 -12.06 3.72 1.03
C TYR A 67 -11.75 4.24 2.44
N GLN A 68 -10.48 4.32 2.80
CA GLN A 68 -10.09 4.80 4.13
C GLN A 68 -10.28 6.31 4.31
N VAL A 69 -10.45 7.03 3.21
CA VAL A 69 -10.63 8.49 3.18
C VAL A 69 -12.11 8.88 3.16
N LEU A 70 -13.00 7.99 2.71
CA LEU A 70 -14.45 8.26 2.64
C LEU A 70 -15.10 8.53 4.01
N THR A 71 -14.46 8.16 5.10
CA THR A 71 -14.91 8.48 6.46
C THR A 71 -14.54 9.89 6.92
N ASP A 72 -13.65 10.55 6.17
CA ASP A 72 -13.17 11.90 6.45
C ASP A 72 -13.84 12.87 5.48
N ARG A 73 -14.85 13.61 5.97
CA ARG A 73 -15.74 14.45 5.14
C ARG A 73 -15.00 15.54 4.38
N ASP A 74 -13.94 16.08 5.00
CA ASP A 74 -13.20 17.20 4.41
C ASP A 74 -12.35 16.77 3.18
N VAL A 75 -12.12 15.49 3.01
CA VAL A 75 -11.30 14.93 1.93
C VAL A 75 -12.14 14.22 0.86
N ALA A 76 -13.37 13.80 1.20
CA ALA A 76 -14.22 13.02 0.31
C ALA A 76 -14.69 13.80 -0.93
N ASP A 77 -14.88 15.12 -0.81
CA ASP A 77 -15.38 15.96 -1.90
C ASP A 77 -14.33 16.11 -3.04
N ASP A 78 -13.03 16.00 -2.73
CA ASP A 78 -11.92 16.13 -3.68
C ASP A 78 -11.15 14.82 -3.91
N LEU A 79 -11.75 13.69 -3.54
CA LEU A 79 -11.08 12.39 -3.55
C LEU A 79 -10.49 12.03 -4.92
N THR A 80 -11.22 12.29 -6.01
CA THR A 80 -10.73 11.99 -7.36
C THR A 80 -9.46 12.79 -7.67
N HIS A 81 -9.46 14.07 -7.36
CA HIS A 81 -8.29 14.93 -7.54
C HIS A 81 -7.10 14.46 -6.71
N HIS A 82 -7.31 14.10 -5.44
CA HIS A 82 -6.24 13.59 -4.57
C HIS A 82 -5.68 12.24 -5.06
N VAL A 83 -6.52 11.37 -5.64
CA VAL A 83 -6.07 10.12 -6.26
C VAL A 83 -5.18 10.40 -7.47
N GLU A 84 -5.59 11.33 -8.35
CA GLU A 84 -4.82 11.72 -9.52
C GLU A 84 -3.47 12.35 -9.12
N GLU A 85 -3.45 13.29 -8.18
CA GLU A 85 -2.20 13.89 -7.68
C GLU A 85 -1.27 12.84 -7.07
N LEU A 86 -1.81 11.90 -6.29
CA LEU A 86 -1.03 10.83 -5.68
C LEU A 86 -0.40 9.92 -6.74
N VAL A 87 -1.12 9.59 -7.80
CA VAL A 87 -0.57 8.81 -8.93
C VAL A 87 0.53 9.60 -9.63
N LEU A 88 0.32 10.89 -9.90
CA LEU A 88 1.33 11.74 -10.53
C LEU A 88 2.59 11.85 -9.68
N ASP A 89 2.45 11.97 -8.37
CA ASP A 89 3.58 12.00 -7.44
C ASP A 89 4.39 10.68 -7.49
N HIS A 90 3.71 9.52 -7.58
CA HIS A 90 4.38 8.22 -7.73
C HIS A 90 5.16 8.15 -9.04
N LEU A 91 4.58 8.58 -10.15
CA LEU A 91 5.24 8.61 -11.45
C LEU A 91 6.43 9.58 -11.46
N ALA A 92 6.26 10.75 -10.85
CA ALA A 92 7.29 11.78 -10.77
C ALA A 92 8.54 11.33 -10.00
N VAL A 93 8.37 10.49 -8.97
CA VAL A 93 9.52 9.94 -8.20
C VAL A 93 10.16 8.72 -8.85
N GLY A 94 9.60 8.21 -9.97
CA GLY A 94 10.19 7.13 -10.74
C GLY A 94 9.53 5.76 -10.59
N VAL A 95 8.32 5.69 -10.04
CA VAL A 95 7.52 4.44 -10.13
C VAL A 95 7.08 4.25 -11.57
N ASP A 96 7.51 3.16 -12.20
CA ASP A 96 7.25 2.84 -13.60
C ASP A 96 5.98 1.99 -13.73
N PRO A 97 4.93 2.47 -14.41
CA PRO A 97 3.69 1.73 -14.58
C PRO A 97 3.83 0.48 -15.46
N ALA A 98 4.91 0.35 -16.25
CA ALA A 98 5.20 -0.87 -16.98
C ALA A 98 5.76 -1.99 -16.09
N ARG A 99 6.30 -1.65 -14.92
CA ARG A 99 6.96 -2.57 -13.98
C ARG A 99 6.23 -2.71 -12.66
N SER A 100 5.34 -1.77 -12.34
CA SER A 100 4.58 -1.73 -11.08
C SER A 100 3.09 -1.58 -11.38
N THR A 101 2.25 -2.26 -10.62
CA THR A 101 0.80 -2.13 -10.74
C THR A 101 0.28 -1.14 -9.71
N ILE A 102 -0.31 -0.04 -10.16
CA ILE A 102 -0.99 0.94 -9.30
C ILE A 102 -2.50 0.77 -9.47
N PHE A 103 -3.24 0.66 -8.37
CA PHE A 103 -4.69 0.49 -8.41
C PHE A 103 -5.37 1.10 -7.18
N THR A 104 -6.62 1.51 -7.32
CA THR A 104 -7.44 1.97 -6.19
C THR A 104 -8.03 0.79 -5.43
N HIS A 105 -8.19 0.92 -4.13
CA HIS A 105 -8.81 -0.13 -3.30
C HIS A 105 -10.25 -0.43 -3.77
N SER A 106 -10.99 0.57 -4.20
CA SER A 106 -12.34 0.44 -4.77
C SER A 106 -12.41 -0.39 -6.05
N ALA A 107 -11.32 -0.45 -6.84
CA ALA A 107 -11.27 -1.25 -8.05
C ALA A 107 -11.21 -2.76 -7.77
N VAL A 108 -10.94 -3.17 -6.52
CA VAL A 108 -10.86 -4.58 -6.10
C VAL A 108 -11.89 -4.88 -5.01
N PRO A 109 -13.18 -5.09 -5.35
CA PRO A 109 -14.27 -5.23 -4.37
C PRO A 109 -14.08 -6.36 -3.36
N ARG A 110 -13.36 -7.41 -3.72
CA ARG A 110 -13.07 -8.55 -2.83
C ARG A 110 -12.05 -8.24 -1.74
N SER A 111 -11.18 -7.24 -1.91
CA SER A 111 -10.22 -6.86 -0.88
C SER A 111 -10.88 -6.19 0.31
N THR A 112 -12.03 -5.54 0.12
CA THR A 112 -12.87 -4.94 1.18
C THR A 112 -13.33 -5.99 2.20
N SER A 113 -13.66 -7.20 1.75
CA SER A 113 -14.06 -8.30 2.63
C SER A 113 -12.92 -8.78 3.54
N CYS A 114 -11.67 -8.55 3.18
CA CYS A 114 -10.51 -8.94 3.98
C CYS A 114 -10.24 -7.95 5.12
N CYS A 115 -10.46 -6.64 4.89
CA CYS A 115 -10.32 -5.62 5.93
C CYS A 115 -11.35 -5.76 7.05
N CYS A 116 -12.58 -6.22 6.74
CA CYS A 116 -13.63 -6.42 7.75
C CYS A 116 -13.39 -7.61 8.67
N ARG A 117 -12.53 -8.57 8.31
CA ARG A 117 -12.26 -9.75 9.14
C ARG A 117 -11.33 -9.51 10.32
N SER A 118 -10.56 -8.43 10.31
CA SER A 118 -9.63 -8.09 11.40
C SER A 118 -10.22 -7.22 12.50
N SER A 119 -11.44 -6.67 12.30
CA SER A 119 -12.17 -5.97 13.35
C SER A 119 -13.36 -6.83 13.82
N ALA A 120 -13.37 -7.19 15.09
CA ALA A 120 -14.37 -8.07 15.73
C ALA A 120 -15.80 -7.48 15.82
N SER A 121 -16.14 -6.49 15.01
CA SER A 121 -17.42 -5.79 15.02
C SER A 121 -18.04 -5.55 13.63
N CYS A 122 -17.77 -6.42 12.65
CA CYS A 122 -18.46 -6.31 11.36
C CYS A 122 -19.81 -7.05 11.43
N PRO A 123 -20.96 -6.37 11.23
CA PRO A 123 -22.24 -7.04 11.17
C PRO A 123 -22.28 -7.95 9.94
N SER A 124 -22.74 -9.19 10.15
CA SER A 124 -22.98 -10.15 9.06
C SER A 124 -24.00 -9.58 8.08
N PRO A 125 -23.80 -9.71 6.75
CA PRO A 125 -24.82 -9.32 5.79
C PRO A 125 -26.04 -10.22 5.97
N SER A 126 -27.17 -9.61 6.39
CA SER A 126 -28.46 -10.29 6.45
C SER A 126 -28.86 -10.70 5.02
N SER A 127 -28.95 -12.00 4.79
CA SER A 127 -29.51 -12.59 3.58
C SER A 127 -31.01 -12.34 3.53
N SER A 128 -31.44 -11.29 2.86
CA SER A 128 -32.82 -11.13 2.41
C SER A 128 -32.85 -10.49 1.02
N ALA A 129 -32.50 -11.28 0.02
CA ALA A 129 -32.86 -11.01 -1.37
C ALA A 129 -33.96 -11.98 -1.77
N THR A 130 -35.22 -11.61 -1.48
CA THR A 130 -36.36 -12.17 -2.14
C THR A 130 -36.38 -11.67 -3.58
N ARG A 131 -36.20 -12.55 -4.54
CA ARG A 131 -36.46 -12.28 -5.96
C ARG A 131 -37.95 -12.39 -6.23
N PRO A 132 -38.52 -11.51 -7.07
CA PRO A 132 -39.75 -11.82 -7.79
C PRO A 132 -39.52 -12.78 -8.93
#